data_a51f6011b2a4eef4b80e2261b5ba3721
#
_entry.id   a51f6011b2a4eef4b80e2261b5ba3721
#
_cell.length_a   1.000
_cell.length_b   1.000
_cell.length_c   1.000
_cell.angle_alpha   90.00
_cell.angle_beta   90.00
_cell.angle_gamma   90.00
#
_symmetry.space_group_name_H-M   'P 1'
#
loop_
_entity.id
_entity.type
_entity.pdbx_description
1 polymer ?
#
loop_
_entity_poly.entity_id
_entity_poly.type
_entity_poly.pdbx_seq_one_letter_code
_entity_poly.pdbx_strand_id
1 'polypeptide(L)'
;FSAFEKEGTRVAEKLSENGITAVVLKYRLTPHSNVSIPGKEKIILKYASDDALYAIAHLRKNSKKYGINPDKIGLMGFSAGGAVTMETAYRAEKKNLPNFIAPIYPWMIVVEDQEVPDYKPPAFIVCANDDNLKLAPASVKIYSDWIKAGAEADLHMFQKGGHGFGMAKKNSPIDSWSDLLVDWILSL
;
A
#
# COMPACT_ATOMS: atom_id res chain seq x y z
N PHE A 1 -4.96 -0.93 -19.99
CA PHE A 1 -3.77 -1.19 -19.16
C PHE A 1 -4.07 -2.32 -18.18
N SER A 2 -3.14 -3.26 -18.00
CA SER A 2 -3.23 -4.29 -16.96
C SER A 2 -3.11 -3.67 -15.56
N ALA A 3 -3.57 -4.37 -14.50
CA ALA A 3 -3.37 -3.92 -13.13
C ALA A 3 -1.87 -3.73 -12.82
N PHE A 4 -1.03 -4.64 -13.29
CA PHE A 4 0.43 -4.55 -13.15
C PHE A 4 1.03 -3.28 -13.78
N GLU A 5 0.50 -2.83 -14.91
CA GLU A 5 0.98 -1.61 -15.57
C GLU A 5 0.53 -0.35 -14.83
N LYS A 6 -0.76 -0.21 -14.53
CA LYS A 6 -1.31 1.01 -13.92
C LYS A 6 -1.05 1.16 -12.41
N GLU A 7 -0.82 0.06 -11.71
CA GLU A 7 -0.61 0.00 -10.25
C GLU A 7 0.83 -0.42 -9.87
N GLY A 8 1.64 -0.80 -10.84
CA GLY A 8 3.03 -1.19 -10.66
C GLY A 8 3.99 -0.28 -11.43
N THR A 9 4.25 -0.61 -12.70
CA THR A 9 5.30 0.04 -13.51
C THR A 9 5.12 1.55 -13.62
N ARG A 10 3.92 2.04 -13.94
CA ARG A 10 3.69 3.49 -14.07
C ARG A 10 3.82 4.26 -12.77
N VAL A 11 3.48 3.63 -11.65
CA VAL A 11 3.71 4.23 -10.34
C VAL A 11 5.20 4.31 -10.04
N ALA A 12 5.94 3.22 -10.32
CA ALA A 12 7.39 3.19 -10.15
C ALA A 12 8.09 4.22 -11.05
N GLU A 13 7.66 4.39 -12.30
CA GLU A 13 8.13 5.44 -13.21
C GLU A 13 7.88 6.83 -12.62
N LYS A 14 6.64 7.12 -12.20
CA LYS A 14 6.29 8.41 -11.57
C LYS A 14 7.16 8.73 -10.35
N LEU A 15 7.37 7.77 -9.46
CA LEU A 15 8.22 7.93 -8.28
C LEU A 15 9.68 8.18 -8.69
N SER A 16 10.19 7.40 -9.65
CA SER A 16 11.56 7.51 -10.15
C SER A 16 11.84 8.86 -10.82
N GLU A 17 10.91 9.39 -11.61
CA GLU A 17 10.99 10.72 -12.21
C GLU A 17 11.10 11.84 -11.17
N ASN A 18 10.67 11.58 -9.94
CA ASN A 18 10.74 12.52 -8.81
C ASN A 18 11.86 12.17 -7.80
N GLY A 19 12.85 11.34 -8.21
CA GLY A 19 14.03 11.02 -7.39
C GLY A 19 13.77 10.00 -6.28
N ILE A 20 12.61 9.32 -6.30
CA ILE A 20 12.26 8.29 -5.32
C ILE A 20 12.53 6.92 -5.94
N THR A 21 13.46 6.16 -5.38
CA THR A 21 13.73 4.78 -5.83
C THR A 21 12.51 3.90 -5.58
N ALA A 22 12.00 3.24 -6.61
CA ALA A 22 10.85 2.36 -6.52
C ALA A 22 11.18 0.93 -6.96
N VAL A 23 10.62 -0.04 -6.24
CA VAL A 23 10.77 -1.48 -6.53
C VAL A 23 9.37 -2.09 -6.60
N VAL A 24 9.07 -2.77 -7.71
CA VAL A 24 7.79 -3.47 -7.89
C VAL A 24 7.93 -4.89 -7.39
N LEU A 25 7.25 -5.22 -6.29
CA LEU A 25 7.25 -6.55 -5.70
C LEU A 25 6.22 -7.46 -6.38
N LYS A 26 6.68 -8.57 -6.94
CA LYS A 26 5.83 -9.69 -7.34
C LYS A 26 5.69 -10.65 -6.16
N TYR A 27 4.65 -10.45 -5.36
CA TYR A 27 4.35 -11.32 -4.23
C TYR A 27 3.54 -12.55 -4.65
N ARG A 28 3.53 -13.58 -3.81
CA ARG A 28 2.78 -14.82 -4.06
C ARG A 28 1.29 -14.57 -4.17
N LEU A 29 0.71 -15.10 -5.22
CA LEU A 29 -0.72 -15.04 -5.51
C LEU A 29 -1.36 -16.42 -5.31
N THR A 30 -2.71 -16.43 -5.26
CA THR A 30 -3.46 -17.68 -5.31
C THR A 30 -3.14 -18.42 -6.61
N PRO A 31 -2.74 -19.70 -6.57
CA PRO A 31 -2.71 -20.50 -7.78
C PRO A 31 -4.08 -20.46 -8.46
N HIS A 32 -4.10 -20.31 -9.77
CA HIS A 32 -5.32 -20.50 -10.57
C HIS A 32 -5.77 -21.96 -10.46
N SER A 33 -6.40 -22.31 -9.37
CA SER A 33 -7.02 -23.63 -9.18
C SER A 33 -8.53 -23.45 -9.06
N ASN A 34 -9.29 -24.30 -9.74
CA ASN A 34 -10.76 -24.36 -9.65
C ASN A 34 -11.22 -24.89 -8.28
N VAL A 35 -10.31 -25.13 -7.35
CA VAL A 35 -10.63 -25.62 -6.00
C VAL A 35 -10.86 -24.44 -5.09
N SER A 36 -12.10 -24.28 -4.62
CA SER A 36 -12.43 -23.31 -3.56
C SER A 36 -11.93 -23.85 -2.22
N ILE A 37 -10.96 -23.15 -1.63
CA ILE A 37 -10.47 -23.45 -0.27
C ILE A 37 -11.02 -22.34 0.64
N PRO A 38 -11.85 -22.65 1.63
CA PRO A 38 -12.34 -21.67 2.59
C PRO A 38 -11.16 -20.94 3.28
N GLY A 39 -11.24 -19.62 3.37
CA GLY A 39 -10.18 -18.80 3.98
C GLY A 39 -8.89 -18.68 3.16
N LYS A 40 -8.91 -19.11 1.90
CA LYS A 40 -7.77 -19.06 0.98
C LYS A 40 -7.16 -17.67 0.88
N GLU A 41 -8.01 -16.64 0.84
CA GLU A 41 -7.58 -15.24 0.73
C GLU A 41 -6.73 -14.82 1.93
N LYS A 42 -7.10 -15.22 3.15
CA LYS A 42 -6.32 -14.93 4.37
C LYS A 42 -4.97 -15.64 4.38
N ILE A 43 -4.93 -16.90 3.92
CA ILE A 43 -3.68 -17.68 3.82
C ILE A 43 -2.73 -17.00 2.82
N ILE A 44 -3.26 -16.61 1.66
CA ILE A 44 -2.46 -15.93 0.64
C ILE A 44 -2.00 -14.54 1.12
N LEU A 45 -2.85 -13.79 1.80
CA LEU A 45 -2.48 -12.52 2.39
C LEU A 45 -1.26 -12.67 3.30
N LYS A 46 -1.24 -13.71 4.15
CA LYS A 46 -0.09 -13.99 5.02
C LYS A 46 1.19 -14.25 4.22
N TYR A 47 1.15 -15.07 3.17
CA TYR A 47 2.32 -15.33 2.33
C TYR A 47 2.77 -14.08 1.56
N ALA A 48 1.84 -13.29 1.03
CA ALA A 48 2.13 -12.05 0.34
C ALA A 48 2.78 -11.00 1.28
N SER A 49 2.30 -10.93 2.52
CA SER A 49 2.88 -10.09 3.56
C SER A 49 4.28 -10.59 3.99
N ASP A 50 4.51 -11.90 4.07
CA ASP A 50 5.85 -12.46 4.31
C ASP A 50 6.83 -12.07 3.19
N ASP A 51 6.38 -12.06 1.93
CA ASP A 51 7.18 -11.63 0.79
C ASP A 51 7.53 -10.13 0.90
N ALA A 52 6.58 -9.29 1.32
CA ALA A 52 6.81 -7.86 1.54
C ALA A 52 7.78 -7.60 2.70
N LEU A 53 7.62 -8.29 3.83
CA LEU A 53 8.55 -8.22 4.97
C LEU A 53 9.97 -8.64 4.57
N TYR A 54 10.10 -9.71 3.77
CA TYR A 54 11.39 -10.14 3.24
C TYR A 54 12.00 -9.09 2.30
N ALA A 55 11.21 -8.52 1.40
CA ALA A 55 11.67 -7.49 0.47
C ALA A 55 12.19 -6.26 1.20
N ILE A 56 11.48 -5.77 2.22
CA ILE A 56 11.91 -4.63 3.04
C ILE A 56 13.24 -4.96 3.74
N ALA A 57 13.34 -6.13 4.38
CA ALA A 57 14.56 -6.57 5.05
C ALA A 57 15.75 -6.69 4.09
N HIS A 58 15.50 -7.23 2.87
CA HIS A 58 16.49 -7.36 1.82
C HIS A 58 17.00 -5.99 1.34
N LEU A 59 16.09 -5.05 1.05
CA LEU A 59 16.43 -3.70 0.61
C LEU A 59 17.22 -2.97 1.69
N ARG A 60 16.79 -3.04 2.94
CA ARG A 60 17.46 -2.44 4.09
C ARG A 60 18.88 -2.97 4.28
N LYS A 61 19.05 -4.30 4.25
CA LYS A 61 20.38 -4.94 4.35
C LYS A 61 21.31 -4.56 3.20
N ASN A 62 20.76 -4.35 2.01
CA ASN A 62 21.54 -4.04 0.79
C ASN A 62 21.45 -2.56 0.38
N SER A 63 21.08 -1.68 1.30
CA SER A 63 20.82 -0.26 1.03
C SER A 63 21.99 0.44 0.33
N LYS A 64 23.22 0.18 0.74
CA LYS A 64 24.43 0.71 0.08
C LYS A 64 24.55 0.29 -1.38
N LYS A 65 24.22 -0.98 -1.70
CA LYS A 65 24.25 -1.51 -3.07
C LYS A 65 23.23 -0.81 -3.97
N TYR A 66 22.08 -0.47 -3.41
CA TYR A 66 20.98 0.16 -4.15
C TYR A 66 20.99 1.69 -4.08
N GLY A 67 21.93 2.28 -3.32
CA GLY A 67 22.01 3.74 -3.16
C GLY A 67 20.78 4.34 -2.44
N ILE A 68 20.14 3.58 -1.55
CA ILE A 68 18.93 3.99 -0.83
C ILE A 68 19.19 4.23 0.66
N ASN A 69 18.37 5.08 1.28
CA ASN A 69 18.41 5.28 2.72
C ASN A 69 17.66 4.12 3.43
N PRO A 70 18.32 3.31 4.30
CA PRO A 70 17.71 2.20 5.02
C PRO A 70 16.58 2.64 5.97
N ASP A 71 16.57 3.90 6.39
CA ASP A 71 15.58 4.47 7.32
C ASP A 71 14.43 5.19 6.61
N LYS A 72 14.37 5.11 5.27
CA LYS A 72 13.31 5.68 4.43
C LYS A 72 12.77 4.66 3.42
N ILE A 73 12.43 3.45 3.88
CA ILE A 73 11.85 2.39 3.04
C ILE A 73 10.36 2.30 3.34
N GLY A 74 9.55 2.74 2.40
CA GLY A 74 8.09 2.66 2.48
C GLY A 74 7.52 1.42 1.80
N LEU A 75 6.27 1.11 2.12
CA LEU A 75 5.47 0.09 1.44
C LEU A 75 4.17 0.69 0.96
N MET A 76 3.84 0.49 -0.31
CA MET A 76 2.56 0.87 -0.87
C MET A 76 1.91 -0.27 -1.63
N GLY A 77 0.59 -0.23 -1.74
CA GLY A 77 -0.13 -1.23 -2.49
C GLY A 77 -1.57 -0.83 -2.79
N PHE A 78 -2.15 -1.45 -3.78
CA PHE A 78 -3.45 -1.15 -4.35
C PHE A 78 -4.42 -2.31 -4.12
N SER A 79 -5.64 -2.06 -3.74
CA SER A 79 -6.67 -3.08 -3.58
C SER A 79 -6.20 -4.27 -2.72
N ALA A 80 -6.03 -5.45 -3.28
CA ALA A 80 -5.41 -6.60 -2.60
C ALA A 80 -3.97 -6.29 -2.12
N GLY A 81 -3.19 -5.56 -2.92
CA GLY A 81 -1.86 -5.05 -2.52
C GLY A 81 -1.94 -4.06 -1.36
N GLY A 82 -3.03 -3.28 -1.27
CA GLY A 82 -3.32 -2.43 -0.11
C GLY A 82 -3.58 -3.25 1.16
N ALA A 83 -4.28 -4.37 1.04
CA ALA A 83 -4.43 -5.33 2.15
C ALA A 83 -3.07 -5.92 2.57
N VAL A 84 -2.20 -6.27 1.60
CA VAL A 84 -0.82 -6.72 1.88
C VAL A 84 -0.04 -5.64 2.61
N THR A 85 -0.18 -4.37 2.21
CA THR A 85 0.47 -3.24 2.88
C THR A 85 0.06 -3.15 4.35
N MET A 86 -1.24 -3.22 4.64
CA MET A 86 -1.76 -3.16 6.00
C MET A 86 -1.34 -4.37 6.83
N GLU A 87 -1.51 -5.58 6.32
CA GLU A 87 -1.08 -6.82 7.00
C GLU A 87 0.42 -6.81 7.30
N THR A 88 1.23 -6.30 6.36
CA THR A 88 2.67 -6.16 6.56
C THR A 88 2.99 -5.17 7.68
N ALA A 89 2.29 -4.02 7.72
CA ALA A 89 2.48 -3.03 8.78
C ALA A 89 2.15 -3.60 10.16
N TYR A 90 1.06 -4.34 10.29
CA TYR A 90 0.65 -4.95 11.56
C TYR A 90 1.62 -6.05 12.04
N ARG A 91 2.25 -6.77 11.12
CA ARG A 91 3.13 -7.91 11.43
C ARG A 91 4.63 -7.57 11.46
N ALA A 92 4.98 -6.33 11.12
CA ALA A 92 6.38 -5.93 10.99
C ALA A 92 7.12 -5.92 12.32
N GLU A 93 8.36 -6.37 12.29
CA GLU A 93 9.33 -6.29 13.39
C GLU A 93 10.40 -5.25 13.08
N LYS A 94 11.17 -4.82 14.07
CA LYS A 94 12.22 -3.79 13.95
C LYS A 94 13.12 -3.94 12.70
N LYS A 95 13.45 -5.17 12.31
CA LYS A 95 14.34 -5.46 11.16
C LYS A 95 13.70 -5.24 9.78
N ASN A 96 12.36 -5.28 9.69
CA ASN A 96 11.61 -5.28 8.43
C ASN A 96 10.38 -4.37 8.42
N LEU A 97 10.24 -3.50 9.42
CA LEU A 97 9.14 -2.53 9.44
C LEU A 97 9.25 -1.53 8.29
N PRO A 98 8.17 -1.19 7.61
CA PRO A 98 8.16 -0.06 6.68
C PRO A 98 8.25 1.26 7.46
N ASN A 99 9.03 2.22 6.96
CA ASN A 99 9.16 3.53 7.59
C ASN A 99 7.94 4.41 7.35
N PHE A 100 7.17 4.13 6.31
CA PHE A 100 5.87 4.72 6.00
C PHE A 100 5.04 3.75 5.17
N ILE A 101 3.72 3.94 5.11
CA ILE A 101 2.83 3.10 4.33
C ILE A 101 1.89 3.93 3.46
N ALA A 102 1.53 3.39 2.29
CA ALA A 102 0.54 4.02 1.40
C ALA A 102 -0.49 2.97 0.89
N PRO A 103 -1.51 2.63 1.69
CA PRO A 103 -2.61 1.79 1.25
C PRO A 103 -3.58 2.57 0.35
N ILE A 104 -3.66 2.19 -0.93
CA ILE A 104 -4.51 2.81 -1.93
C ILE A 104 -5.74 1.92 -2.17
N TYR A 105 -6.94 2.42 -1.88
CA TYR A 105 -8.20 1.65 -1.89
C TYR A 105 -8.05 0.22 -1.36
N PRO A 106 -7.54 0.04 -0.12
CA PRO A 106 -7.15 -1.26 0.41
C PRO A 106 -8.34 -2.19 0.61
N TRP A 107 -8.19 -3.45 0.20
CA TRP A 107 -9.22 -4.48 0.37
C TRP A 107 -9.15 -5.10 1.77
N MET A 108 -9.67 -4.37 2.76
CA MET A 108 -9.56 -4.72 4.17
C MET A 108 -10.43 -5.91 4.62
N ILE A 109 -11.33 -6.43 3.78
CA ILE A 109 -12.22 -7.56 4.11
C ILE A 109 -11.43 -8.81 4.54
N VAL A 110 -10.22 -8.99 4.03
CA VAL A 110 -9.36 -10.15 4.32
C VAL A 110 -8.36 -9.90 5.44
N VAL A 111 -8.20 -8.65 5.88
CA VAL A 111 -7.31 -8.25 6.98
C VAL A 111 -8.08 -8.34 8.29
N GLU A 112 -7.52 -9.02 9.28
CA GLU A 112 -8.12 -9.05 10.61
C GLU A 112 -8.05 -7.68 11.28
N ASP A 113 -9.04 -7.32 12.07
CA ASP A 113 -9.04 -6.07 12.82
C ASP A 113 -7.92 -6.11 13.87
N GLN A 114 -7.01 -5.15 13.80
CA GLN A 114 -5.83 -5.09 14.66
C GLN A 114 -5.61 -3.66 15.14
N GLU A 115 -4.96 -3.52 16.29
CA GLU A 115 -4.52 -2.23 16.78
C GLU A 115 -3.38 -1.66 15.92
N VAL A 116 -3.29 -0.34 15.88
CA VAL A 116 -2.18 0.34 15.20
C VAL A 116 -0.86 -0.07 15.86
N PRO A 117 0.15 -0.50 15.11
CA PRO A 117 1.38 -0.98 15.70
C PRO A 117 2.14 0.13 16.46
N ASP A 118 2.84 -0.24 17.53
CA ASP A 118 3.55 0.71 18.41
C ASP A 118 4.55 1.62 17.67
N TYR A 119 5.13 1.16 16.55
CA TYR A 119 6.07 1.96 15.77
C TYR A 119 5.39 3.04 14.90
N LYS A 120 4.04 3.00 14.78
CA LYS A 120 3.19 4.05 14.20
C LYS A 120 3.71 4.61 12.87
N PRO A 121 3.80 3.81 11.80
CA PRO A 121 4.31 4.32 10.53
C PRO A 121 3.38 5.41 9.99
N PRO A 122 3.89 6.55 9.53
CA PRO A 122 3.08 7.53 8.80
C PRO A 122 2.33 6.86 7.66
N ALA A 123 1.06 7.24 7.44
CA ALA A 123 0.19 6.60 6.46
C ALA A 123 -0.39 7.60 5.45
N PHE A 124 -0.29 7.28 4.16
CA PHE A 124 -0.94 8.02 3.08
C PHE A 124 -2.05 7.15 2.48
N ILE A 125 -3.30 7.53 2.71
CA ILE A 125 -4.47 6.71 2.37
C ILE A 125 -5.26 7.37 1.24
N VAL A 126 -5.58 6.63 0.19
CA VAL A 126 -6.39 7.14 -0.93
C VAL A 126 -7.53 6.20 -1.27
N CYS A 127 -8.72 6.74 -1.48
CA CYS A 127 -9.87 5.99 -1.98
C CYS A 127 -10.84 6.90 -2.72
N ALA A 128 -11.77 6.33 -3.48
CA ALA A 128 -12.90 7.03 -4.07
C ALA A 128 -14.20 6.65 -3.37
N ASN A 129 -15.10 7.64 -3.15
CA ASN A 129 -16.42 7.38 -2.55
C ASN A 129 -17.30 6.45 -3.39
N ASP A 130 -17.14 6.53 -4.71
CA ASP A 130 -17.87 5.71 -5.68
C ASP A 130 -17.19 4.37 -6.00
N ASP A 131 -16.24 3.93 -5.15
CA ASP A 131 -15.63 2.61 -5.27
C ASP A 131 -16.72 1.52 -5.26
N ASN A 132 -16.81 0.76 -6.35
CA ASN A 132 -17.85 -0.26 -6.54
C ASN A 132 -17.66 -1.48 -5.61
N LEU A 133 -16.47 -1.67 -5.03
CA LEU A 133 -16.22 -2.66 -3.97
C LEU A 133 -16.50 -2.13 -2.57
N LYS A 134 -16.98 -0.87 -2.44
CA LYS A 134 -17.35 -0.23 -1.16
C LYS A 134 -16.19 -0.16 -0.15
N LEU A 135 -14.97 0.15 -0.62
CA LEU A 135 -13.78 0.19 0.23
C LEU A 135 -13.57 1.53 0.96
N ALA A 136 -14.33 2.57 0.63
CA ALA A 136 -14.23 3.89 1.25
C ALA A 136 -14.40 3.86 2.79
N PRO A 137 -15.38 3.16 3.39
CA PRO A 137 -15.52 3.10 4.85
C PRO A 137 -14.30 2.49 5.55
N ALA A 138 -13.69 1.45 4.95
CA ALA A 138 -12.49 0.83 5.51
C ALA A 138 -11.29 1.78 5.46
N SER A 139 -11.14 2.56 4.38
CA SER A 139 -10.09 3.58 4.26
C SER A 139 -10.24 4.68 5.33
N VAL A 140 -11.49 5.13 5.60
CA VAL A 140 -11.78 6.08 6.69
C VAL A 140 -11.47 5.47 8.05
N LYS A 141 -11.78 4.19 8.27
CA LYS A 141 -11.44 3.49 9.52
C LYS A 141 -9.94 3.46 9.76
N ILE A 142 -9.13 3.10 8.77
CA ILE A 142 -7.66 3.11 8.89
C ILE A 142 -7.18 4.50 9.35
N TYR A 143 -7.58 5.55 8.66
CA TYR A 143 -7.23 6.92 9.04
C TYR A 143 -7.62 7.23 10.49
N SER A 144 -8.88 6.94 10.86
CA SER A 144 -9.40 7.20 12.21
C SER A 144 -8.59 6.46 13.29
N ASP A 145 -8.23 5.22 13.04
CA ASP A 145 -7.47 4.40 14.00
C ASP A 145 -6.03 4.93 14.16
N TRP A 146 -5.39 5.34 13.05
CA TRP A 146 -4.05 5.97 13.08
C TRP A 146 -4.06 7.24 13.92
N ILE A 147 -5.00 8.16 13.65
CA ILE A 147 -5.12 9.41 14.42
C ILE A 147 -5.40 9.16 15.90
N LYS A 148 -6.30 8.22 16.22
CA LYS A 148 -6.57 7.85 17.62
C LYS A 148 -5.35 7.27 18.34
N ALA A 149 -4.50 6.55 17.63
CA ALA A 149 -3.25 6.01 18.16
C ALA A 149 -2.15 7.08 18.28
N GLY A 150 -2.37 8.31 17.81
CA GLY A 150 -1.38 9.38 17.77
C GLY A 150 -0.30 9.17 16.70
N ALA A 151 -0.65 8.48 15.60
CA ALA A 151 0.17 8.34 14.42
C ALA A 151 -0.16 9.42 13.38
N GLU A 152 0.79 9.76 12.53
CA GLU A 152 0.58 10.68 11.41
C GLU A 152 -0.14 9.97 10.26
N ALA A 153 -1.17 10.59 9.68
CA ALA A 153 -1.86 10.05 8.53
C ALA A 153 -2.51 11.13 7.67
N ASP A 154 -2.41 10.95 6.36
CA ASP A 154 -3.16 11.71 5.37
C ASP A 154 -4.24 10.83 4.74
N LEU A 155 -5.46 11.37 4.61
CA LEU A 155 -6.56 10.72 3.91
C LEU A 155 -7.04 11.57 2.73
N HIS A 156 -6.92 11.04 1.53
CA HIS A 156 -7.42 11.66 0.30
C HIS A 156 -8.63 10.87 -0.21
N MET A 157 -9.82 11.41 0.08
CA MET A 157 -11.09 10.81 -0.34
C MET A 157 -11.69 11.59 -1.52
N PHE A 158 -11.67 10.99 -2.71
CA PHE A 158 -12.22 11.60 -3.90
C PHE A 158 -13.69 11.22 -4.09
N GLN A 159 -14.51 12.18 -4.54
CA GLN A 159 -15.93 11.93 -4.79
C GLN A 159 -16.14 10.84 -5.85
N LYS A 160 -15.32 10.86 -6.91
CA LYS A 160 -15.38 9.93 -8.04
C LYS A 160 -14.00 9.42 -8.41
N GLY A 161 -13.96 8.17 -8.91
CA GLY A 161 -12.74 7.49 -9.33
C GLY A 161 -13.00 6.02 -9.61
N GLY A 162 -13.98 5.43 -8.93
CA GLY A 162 -14.27 4.00 -8.97
C GLY A 162 -13.20 3.17 -8.30
N HIS A 163 -13.25 1.85 -8.45
CA HIS A 163 -12.20 0.96 -8.00
C HIS A 163 -11.09 0.82 -9.04
N GLY A 164 -9.86 0.62 -8.58
CA GLY A 164 -8.74 0.27 -9.46
C GLY A 164 -8.33 1.39 -10.41
N PHE A 165 -8.41 2.66 -10.00
CA PHE A 165 -8.01 3.78 -10.85
C PHE A 165 -6.50 3.77 -11.15
N GLY A 166 -5.63 3.45 -10.17
CA GLY A 166 -4.17 3.48 -10.35
C GLY A 166 -3.70 4.73 -11.09
N MET A 167 -2.83 4.56 -12.07
CA MET A 167 -2.33 5.65 -12.93
C MET A 167 -3.17 5.86 -14.20
N ALA A 168 -4.37 5.27 -14.30
CA ALA A 168 -5.27 5.49 -15.42
C ALA A 168 -5.91 6.89 -15.33
N LYS A 169 -5.70 7.72 -16.36
CA LYS A 169 -6.31 9.06 -16.41
C LYS A 169 -7.83 8.98 -16.49
N LYS A 170 -8.49 9.71 -15.60
CA LYS A 170 -9.96 9.83 -15.51
C LYS A 170 -10.45 11.21 -15.93
N ASN A 171 -9.53 12.17 -16.20
CA ASN A 171 -9.82 13.58 -16.45
C ASN A 171 -10.67 14.20 -15.31
N SER A 172 -10.28 13.91 -14.08
CA SER A 172 -11.00 14.29 -12.88
C SER A 172 -10.01 14.50 -11.70
N PRO A 173 -10.46 15.12 -10.59
CA PRO A 173 -9.59 15.43 -9.46
C PRO A 173 -8.76 14.26 -8.92
N ILE A 174 -9.24 13.01 -9.07
CA ILE A 174 -8.50 11.83 -8.61
C ILE A 174 -7.16 11.66 -9.32
N ASP A 175 -6.98 12.22 -10.51
CA ASP A 175 -5.72 12.12 -11.25
C ASP A 175 -4.54 12.80 -10.53
N SER A 176 -4.80 13.64 -9.53
CA SER A 176 -3.78 14.31 -8.72
C SER A 176 -3.22 13.43 -7.58
N TRP A 177 -3.82 12.28 -7.30
CA TRP A 177 -3.43 11.47 -6.15
C TRP A 177 -1.93 11.10 -6.13
N SER A 178 -1.34 10.85 -7.30
CA SER A 178 0.06 10.47 -7.40
C SER A 178 1.03 11.64 -7.20
N ASP A 179 0.62 12.86 -7.55
CA ASP A 179 1.40 14.07 -7.24
C ASP A 179 1.36 14.35 -5.75
N LEU A 180 0.18 14.24 -5.11
CA LEU A 180 0.03 14.33 -3.66
C LEU A 180 0.88 13.29 -2.92
N LEU A 181 0.94 12.05 -3.42
CA LEU A 181 1.81 11.00 -2.86
C LEU A 181 3.29 11.38 -2.94
N VAL A 182 3.74 11.89 -4.10
CA VAL A 182 5.14 12.32 -4.29
C VAL A 182 5.49 13.42 -3.31
N ASP A 183 4.67 14.46 -3.23
CA ASP A 183 4.89 15.60 -2.32
C ASP A 183 4.93 15.13 -0.87
N TRP A 184 4.03 14.23 -0.49
CA TRP A 184 3.99 13.64 0.86
C TRP A 184 5.26 12.83 1.17
N ILE A 185 5.70 11.94 0.28
CA ILE A 185 6.93 11.14 0.49
C ILE A 185 8.16 12.06 0.64
N LEU A 186 8.24 13.12 -0.17
CA LEU A 186 9.36 14.05 -0.12
C LEU A 186 9.36 14.91 1.16
N SER A 187 8.23 15.03 1.84
CA SER A 187 8.10 15.76 3.11
C SER A 187 8.51 14.93 4.35
N LEU A 188 8.61 13.60 4.23
CA LEU A 188 9.06 12.69 5.28
C LEU A 188 10.61 12.77 5.45
#